data_47888024d80ffb4ac3b3d1a84a39bed1
#
_entry.id   47888024d80ffb4ac3b3d1a84a39bed1
#
_cell.length_a   1.000
_cell.length_b   1.000
_cell.length_c   1.000
_cell.angle_alpha   90.00
_cell.angle_beta   90.00
_cell.angle_gamma   90.00
#
_symmetry.space_group_name_H-M   'P 1'
#
loop_
_entity.id
_entity.type
_entity.pdbx_description
1 polymer ?
#
loop_
_entity_poly.entity_id
_entity_poly.type
_entity_poly.pdbx_seq_one_letter_code
_entity_poly.pdbx_strand_id
1 'polypeptide(L)'
;MVISKTQSEIIPNVTMSCPSRKGVRKLIAKKYSMRSSDRLSQLPTGFRHPSKEIVREFESLLPELNAFDVSKYERYERVEFDYVEGIPISALRDPAHLKTKLRKARKGIPGGYDPCFSGSASEIGDLIDGTFKHAFEESSSMSNAVMKSKFHEVFGVEIAGCCDGIYRNRPIEVKSVTTLGSMNVLRTLAKNWFQFAAYNWLYGHSPIIAIVCRESLNIELVELESDMVEIAMRNWSQWNSQIAGTKPDATIPVSTESILVK
;
A
#
# COMPACT_ATOMS: atom_id res chain seq x y z
N MET A 1 -21.81 -20.32 31.47
CA MET A 1 -21.25 -19.16 32.16
C MET A 1 -20.36 -18.46 31.16
N VAL A 2 -20.88 -17.42 30.49
CA VAL A 2 -20.20 -16.70 29.40
C VAL A 2 -19.42 -15.55 30.03
N ILE A 3 -18.12 -15.64 30.02
CA ILE A 3 -17.27 -14.54 30.48
C ILE A 3 -17.13 -13.56 29.31
N SER A 4 -17.81 -12.43 29.41
CA SER A 4 -17.61 -11.29 28.51
C SER A 4 -16.24 -10.71 28.80
N LYS A 5 -15.31 -10.86 27.85
CA LYS A 5 -14.07 -10.08 27.84
C LYS A 5 -14.43 -8.62 27.47
N THR A 6 -14.37 -7.76 28.46
CA THR A 6 -14.35 -6.31 28.28
C THR A 6 -13.20 -5.94 27.35
N GLN A 7 -13.52 -5.30 26.23
CA GLN A 7 -12.53 -4.62 25.41
C GLN A 7 -11.87 -3.52 26.26
N SER A 8 -10.65 -3.76 26.72
CA SER A 8 -9.82 -2.68 27.24
C SER A 8 -9.47 -1.77 26.10
N GLU A 9 -9.95 -0.52 26.15
CA GLU A 9 -9.51 0.55 25.29
C GLU A 9 -7.99 0.72 25.47
N ILE A 10 -7.24 0.23 24.49
CA ILE A 10 -5.79 0.49 24.44
C ILE A 10 -5.65 1.93 23.96
N ILE A 11 -5.40 2.84 24.89
CA ILE A 11 -5.01 4.22 24.57
C ILE A 11 -3.61 4.11 23.94
N PRO A 12 -3.44 4.44 22.64
CA PRO A 12 -2.13 4.37 22.04
C PRO A 12 -1.22 5.43 22.68
N ASN A 13 -0.04 5.01 23.15
CA ASN A 13 1.03 5.94 23.47
C ASN A 13 1.53 6.57 22.16
N VAL A 14 1.00 7.75 21.85
CA VAL A 14 1.39 8.52 20.66
C VAL A 14 2.58 9.39 21.05
N THR A 15 3.78 8.96 20.72
CA THR A 15 4.96 9.84 20.77
C THR A 15 5.04 10.57 19.43
N MET A 16 4.83 11.88 19.47
CA MET A 16 4.91 12.74 18.28
C MET A 16 6.37 13.10 18.00
N SER A 17 6.89 12.76 16.85
CA SER A 17 8.16 13.26 16.36
C SER A 17 7.95 14.27 15.23
N CYS A 18 8.46 15.48 15.43
CA CYS A 18 8.41 16.48 14.36
C CYS A 18 9.29 16.05 13.17
N PRO A 19 8.81 16.18 11.92
CA PRO A 19 9.61 15.85 10.74
C PRO A 19 10.88 16.71 10.67
N SER A 20 11.95 16.17 10.08
CA SER A 20 13.19 16.94 9.96
C SER A 20 12.98 18.21 9.14
N ARG A 21 13.63 19.31 9.57
CA ARG A 21 13.58 20.58 8.86
C ARG A 21 13.98 20.46 7.39
N LYS A 22 14.80 19.46 7.03
CA LYS A 22 15.26 19.21 5.66
C LYS A 22 14.16 18.57 4.80
N GLY A 23 13.40 17.61 5.35
CA GLY A 23 12.28 16.99 4.65
C GLY A 23 11.16 18.00 4.38
N VAL A 24 10.75 18.74 5.41
CA VAL A 24 9.75 19.80 5.34
C VAL A 24 10.13 20.87 4.28
N ARG A 25 11.36 21.40 4.32
CA ARG A 25 11.82 22.42 3.36
C ARG A 25 11.75 21.94 1.91
N LYS A 26 11.91 20.65 1.64
CA LYS A 26 11.83 20.11 0.28
C LYS A 26 10.41 20.14 -0.29
N LEU A 27 9.40 20.05 0.56
CA LEU A 27 8.00 20.01 0.14
C LEU A 27 7.33 21.39 0.12
N ILE A 28 7.65 22.28 1.08
CA ILE A 28 7.01 23.61 1.22
C ILE A 28 7.07 24.46 -0.07
N ALA A 29 8.14 24.34 -0.84
CA ALA A 29 8.33 25.15 -2.05
C ALA A 29 7.68 24.58 -3.32
N LYS A 30 6.97 23.46 -3.21
CA LYS A 30 6.45 22.71 -4.36
C LYS A 30 4.96 22.51 -4.25
N LYS A 31 4.31 22.37 -5.41
CA LYS A 31 2.89 22.10 -5.52
C LYS A 31 2.64 20.74 -6.16
N TYR A 32 1.64 20.03 -5.66
CA TYR A 32 1.14 18.83 -6.30
C TYR A 32 0.47 19.18 -7.63
N SER A 33 0.70 18.36 -8.62
CA SER A 33 0.07 18.46 -9.93
C SER A 33 -0.09 17.08 -10.56
N MET A 34 -1.11 16.91 -11.37
CA MET A 34 -1.24 15.69 -12.17
C MET A 34 -0.23 15.71 -13.31
N ARG A 35 0.40 14.57 -13.55
CA ARG A 35 1.21 14.41 -14.75
C ARG A 35 0.30 14.13 -15.93
N SER A 36 0.55 14.81 -17.05
CA SER A 36 -0.11 14.48 -18.32
C SER A 36 0.17 13.02 -18.68
N SER A 37 -0.90 12.26 -18.95
CA SER A 37 -0.90 10.80 -19.18
C SER A 37 -0.06 10.31 -20.37
N ASP A 38 0.45 11.23 -21.20
CA ASP A 38 1.12 10.90 -22.46
C ASP A 38 2.55 10.36 -22.32
N ARG A 39 3.06 10.21 -21.09
CA ARG A 39 4.49 9.91 -20.87
C ARG A 39 4.83 8.50 -20.39
N LEU A 40 3.91 7.72 -19.85
CA LEU A 40 4.10 6.28 -19.69
C LEU A 40 3.47 5.56 -20.87
N SER A 41 4.14 5.57 -22.00
CA SER A 41 3.70 4.87 -23.20
C SER A 41 3.62 3.35 -23.03
N GLN A 42 4.23 2.80 -21.98
CA GLN A 42 4.20 1.38 -21.66
C GLN A 42 4.10 1.17 -20.15
N LEU A 43 2.98 0.63 -19.71
CA LEU A 43 2.83 0.08 -18.37
C LEU A 43 3.25 -1.40 -18.37
N PRO A 44 3.73 -1.96 -17.24
CA PRO A 44 3.99 -3.39 -17.15
C PRO A 44 2.66 -4.16 -17.29
N THR A 45 2.75 -5.39 -17.77
CA THR A 45 1.61 -6.29 -17.85
C THR A 45 0.88 -6.38 -16.50
N GLY A 46 -0.44 -6.33 -16.53
CA GLY A 46 -1.27 -6.34 -15.33
C GLY A 46 -1.58 -4.96 -14.77
N PHE A 47 -1.12 -3.89 -15.43
CA PHE A 47 -1.45 -2.51 -15.08
C PHE A 47 -2.02 -1.75 -16.28
N ARG A 48 -2.93 -0.84 -15.98
CA ARG A 48 -3.57 0.01 -17.00
C ARG A 48 -3.65 1.46 -16.53
N HIS A 49 -3.88 2.35 -17.48
CA HIS A 49 -4.21 3.75 -17.15
C HIS A 49 -5.63 3.82 -16.56
N PRO A 50 -5.86 4.69 -15.57
CA PRO A 50 -7.17 4.87 -15.00
C PRO A 50 -8.12 5.56 -15.97
N SER A 51 -9.43 5.43 -15.70
CA SER A 51 -10.44 6.17 -16.44
C SER A 51 -10.28 7.68 -16.25
N LYS A 52 -10.76 8.46 -17.24
CA LYS A 52 -10.77 9.93 -17.15
C LYS A 52 -11.54 10.44 -15.94
N GLU A 53 -12.52 9.70 -15.44
CA GLU A 53 -13.28 10.03 -14.24
C GLU A 53 -12.38 10.00 -13.00
N ILE A 54 -11.60 8.93 -12.84
CA ILE A 54 -10.66 8.80 -11.73
C ILE A 54 -9.60 9.90 -11.76
N VAL A 55 -9.08 10.21 -12.94
CA VAL A 55 -8.12 11.31 -13.11
C VAL A 55 -8.72 12.64 -12.64
N ARG A 56 -9.97 12.96 -13.06
CA ARG A 56 -10.66 14.19 -12.63
C ARG A 56 -10.89 14.24 -11.12
N GLU A 57 -11.23 13.11 -10.50
CA GLU A 57 -11.40 13.05 -9.06
C GLU A 57 -10.08 13.34 -8.31
N PHE A 58 -8.96 12.83 -8.80
CA PHE A 58 -7.66 13.18 -8.23
C PHE A 58 -7.24 14.63 -8.54
N GLU A 59 -7.61 15.18 -9.69
CA GLU A 59 -7.43 16.59 -9.98
C GLU A 59 -8.20 17.48 -9.01
N SER A 60 -9.40 17.05 -8.58
CA SER A 60 -10.20 17.78 -7.59
C SER A 60 -9.59 17.78 -6.18
N LEU A 61 -8.65 16.89 -5.88
CA LEU A 61 -7.90 16.90 -4.62
C LEU A 61 -6.72 17.88 -4.61
N LEU A 62 -6.28 18.38 -5.77
CA LEU A 62 -5.09 19.23 -5.85
C LEU A 62 -5.15 20.49 -4.99
N PRO A 63 -6.31 21.18 -4.83
CA PRO A 63 -6.43 22.31 -3.92
C PRO A 63 -6.09 21.91 -2.48
N GLU A 64 -6.65 20.80 -1.97
CA GLU A 64 -6.46 20.30 -0.60
C GLU A 64 -5.03 19.82 -0.37
N LEU A 65 -4.48 19.05 -1.32
CA LEU A 65 -3.08 18.64 -1.29
C LEU A 65 -2.13 19.85 -1.24
N ASN A 66 -2.47 20.94 -1.93
CA ASN A 66 -1.65 22.14 -1.99
C ASN A 66 -1.91 23.13 -0.85
N ALA A 67 -3.05 23.02 -0.16
CA ALA A 67 -3.38 23.82 1.02
C ALA A 67 -2.74 23.26 2.31
N PHE A 68 -2.34 21.98 2.31
CA PHE A 68 -1.80 21.33 3.49
C PHE A 68 -0.45 21.96 3.91
N ASP A 69 -0.41 22.43 5.16
CA ASP A 69 0.80 23.00 5.74
C ASP A 69 1.69 21.89 6.31
N VAL A 70 2.60 21.38 5.49
CA VAL A 70 3.53 20.31 5.90
C VAL A 70 4.44 20.69 7.07
N SER A 71 4.55 21.99 7.42
CA SER A 71 5.32 22.42 8.59
C SER A 71 4.62 22.09 9.90
N LYS A 72 3.31 21.90 9.87
CA LYS A 72 2.46 21.52 10.99
C LYS A 72 2.21 20.02 11.08
N TYR A 73 2.74 19.25 10.11
CA TYR A 73 2.58 17.81 10.13
C TYR A 73 3.32 17.19 11.30
N GLU A 74 2.55 16.62 12.22
CA GLU A 74 3.06 15.83 13.32
C GLU A 74 3.06 14.35 12.89
N ARG A 75 4.25 13.76 12.85
CA ARG A 75 4.38 12.35 12.56
C ARG A 75 3.80 11.56 13.72
N TYR A 76 2.69 10.86 13.47
CA TYR A 76 2.24 9.84 14.41
C TYR A 76 3.30 8.73 14.45
N GLU A 77 3.87 8.45 15.61
CA GLU A 77 4.55 7.18 15.78
C GLU A 77 3.52 6.09 15.52
N ARG A 78 3.86 5.24 14.56
CA ARG A 78 2.94 4.19 14.16
C ARG A 78 2.65 3.33 15.36
N VAL A 79 1.40 3.32 15.77
CA VAL A 79 0.90 2.40 16.79
C VAL A 79 1.30 0.99 16.33
N GLU A 80 2.05 0.27 17.16
CA GLU A 80 2.26 -1.15 16.95
C GLU A 80 0.89 -1.81 17.03
N PHE A 81 0.31 -2.10 15.89
CA PHE A 81 -0.86 -2.94 15.84
C PHE A 81 -0.40 -4.35 16.19
N ASP A 82 -0.72 -4.80 17.38
CA ASP A 82 -0.63 -6.20 17.75
C ASP A 82 -1.63 -6.96 16.89
N TYR A 83 -1.16 -7.47 15.76
CA TYR A 83 -1.92 -8.43 14.98
C TYR A 83 -1.95 -9.74 15.76
N VAL A 84 -2.97 -9.87 16.60
CA VAL A 84 -3.03 -10.97 17.57
C VAL A 84 -3.12 -12.34 16.89
N GLU A 85 -3.65 -12.42 15.66
CA GLU A 85 -3.90 -13.70 14.98
C GLU A 85 -3.69 -13.69 13.46
N GLY A 86 -2.92 -12.75 12.91
CA GLY A 86 -2.80 -12.62 11.47
C GLY A 86 -1.44 -12.13 10.96
N ILE A 87 -1.36 -11.94 9.67
CA ILE A 87 -0.19 -11.36 9.02
C ILE A 87 -0.55 -10.05 8.30
N PRO A 88 0.37 -9.07 8.25
CA PRO A 88 0.12 -7.85 7.53
C PRO A 88 0.12 -8.08 6.02
N ILE A 89 -0.74 -7.36 5.30
CA ILE A 89 -0.84 -7.44 3.83
C ILE A 89 0.50 -7.19 3.13
N SER A 90 1.36 -6.36 3.73
CA SER A 90 2.71 -6.09 3.22
C SER A 90 3.62 -7.32 3.18
N ALA A 91 3.29 -8.37 3.95
CA ALA A 91 4.03 -9.63 3.92
C ALA A 91 3.82 -10.40 2.61
N LEU A 92 2.73 -10.15 1.90
CA LEU A 92 2.38 -10.86 0.67
C LEU A 92 3.20 -10.45 -0.56
N ARG A 93 4.05 -9.45 -0.45
CA ARG A 93 4.89 -8.99 -1.55
C ARG A 93 6.20 -9.78 -1.73
N ASP A 94 6.62 -10.54 -0.72
CA ASP A 94 7.91 -11.22 -0.68
C ASP A 94 7.79 -12.59 0.02
N PRO A 95 8.19 -13.71 -0.65
CA PRO A 95 8.10 -15.06 -0.07
C PRO A 95 8.89 -15.25 1.24
N ALA A 96 10.04 -14.60 1.37
CA ALA A 96 10.88 -14.74 2.56
C ALA A 96 10.25 -14.03 3.77
N HIS A 97 9.71 -12.84 3.52
CA HIS A 97 8.97 -12.08 4.53
C HIS A 97 7.70 -12.83 4.93
N LEU A 98 6.92 -13.31 3.96
CA LEU A 98 5.74 -14.13 4.17
C LEU A 98 6.05 -15.35 5.04
N LYS A 99 7.11 -16.11 4.71
CA LYS A 99 7.55 -17.27 5.50
C LYS A 99 7.76 -16.91 6.98
N THR A 100 8.43 -15.80 7.23
CA THR A 100 8.71 -15.33 8.59
C THR A 100 7.42 -14.97 9.33
N LYS A 101 6.52 -14.22 8.71
CA LYS A 101 5.25 -13.82 9.32
C LYS A 101 4.30 -14.99 9.54
N LEU A 102 4.16 -15.91 8.56
CA LEU A 102 3.37 -17.13 8.72
C LEU A 102 3.88 -18.01 9.87
N ARG A 103 5.21 -18.16 10.01
CA ARG A 103 5.79 -18.92 11.11
C ARG A 103 5.45 -18.33 12.47
N LYS A 104 5.41 -17.00 12.58
CA LYS A 104 5.00 -16.30 13.81
C LYS A 104 3.49 -16.49 14.06
N ALA A 105 2.66 -16.20 13.07
CA ALA A 105 1.21 -16.31 13.18
C ALA A 105 0.75 -17.72 13.59
N ARG A 106 1.29 -18.78 12.96
CA ARG A 106 1.00 -20.16 13.31
C ARG A 106 1.41 -20.58 14.74
N LYS A 107 2.27 -19.79 15.38
CA LYS A 107 2.68 -19.97 16.79
C LYS A 107 1.89 -19.07 17.75
N GLY A 108 0.89 -18.34 17.26
CA GLY A 108 0.16 -17.35 18.06
C GLY A 108 1.04 -16.16 18.49
N ILE A 109 2.17 -15.93 17.81
CA ILE A 109 3.04 -14.79 18.09
C ILE A 109 2.52 -13.61 17.27
N PRO A 110 2.19 -12.47 17.90
CA PRO A 110 1.72 -11.28 17.22
C PRO A 110 2.62 -10.91 16.05
N GLY A 111 2.03 -10.57 14.91
CA GLY A 111 2.73 -10.33 13.67
C GLY A 111 3.71 -9.14 13.70
N GLY A 112 3.62 -8.29 14.70
CA GLY A 112 4.45 -7.11 14.93
C GLY A 112 4.64 -6.28 13.66
N TYR A 113 4.61 -5.00 13.76
CA TYR A 113 4.97 -4.09 12.66
C TYR A 113 6.49 -4.14 12.48
N ASP A 114 6.97 -4.30 11.24
CA ASP A 114 8.39 -4.11 10.98
C ASP A 114 8.74 -2.63 11.14
N PRO A 115 9.72 -2.28 12.00
CA PRO A 115 10.10 -0.89 12.17
C PRO A 115 10.46 -0.29 10.81
N CYS A 116 9.87 0.85 10.49
CA CYS A 116 10.19 1.55 9.27
C CYS A 116 11.64 1.99 9.30
N PHE A 117 12.34 1.78 8.18
CA PHE A 117 13.68 2.33 8.00
C PHE A 117 13.66 3.84 8.20
N SER A 118 14.36 4.31 9.21
CA SER A 118 14.59 5.75 9.44
C SER A 118 15.55 6.27 8.38
N GLY A 119 15.06 7.08 7.47
CA GLY A 119 15.88 7.74 6.46
C GLY A 119 15.14 8.89 5.80
N SER A 120 15.85 9.87 5.26
CA SER A 120 15.26 11.07 4.63
C SER A 120 14.25 10.76 3.50
N ALA A 121 14.38 9.60 2.86
CA ALA A 121 13.44 9.14 1.84
C ALA A 121 12.12 8.61 2.44
N SER A 122 12.19 7.95 3.60
CA SER A 122 11.02 7.52 4.37
C SER A 122 10.25 8.71 4.90
N GLU A 123 10.96 9.69 5.46
CA GLU A 123 10.36 10.90 6.02
C GLU A 123 9.56 11.70 4.98
N ILE A 124 10.11 11.89 3.77
CA ILE A 124 9.37 12.56 2.69
C ILE A 124 8.17 11.71 2.25
N GLY A 125 8.31 10.39 2.23
CA GLY A 125 7.19 9.47 1.96
C GLY A 125 6.08 9.65 3.00
N ASP A 126 6.42 9.65 4.28
CA ASP A 126 5.46 9.83 5.38
C ASP A 126 4.75 11.20 5.31
N LEU A 127 5.47 12.27 4.92
CA LEU A 127 4.88 13.59 4.70
C LEU A 127 3.89 13.60 3.52
N ILE A 128 4.22 12.91 2.43
CA ILE A 128 3.33 12.74 1.28
C ILE A 128 2.08 11.96 1.70
N ASP A 129 2.25 10.83 2.39
CA ASP A 129 1.13 10.02 2.90
C ASP A 129 0.23 10.84 3.83
N GLY A 130 0.81 11.63 4.74
CA GLY A 130 0.07 12.52 5.63
C GLY A 130 -0.71 13.60 4.88
N THR A 131 -0.13 14.17 3.83
CA THR A 131 -0.80 15.15 2.97
C THR A 131 -2.00 14.53 2.25
N PHE A 132 -1.86 13.31 1.72
CA PHE A 132 -2.96 12.59 1.08
C PHE A 132 -4.07 12.23 2.06
N LYS A 133 -3.74 11.76 3.26
CA LYS A 133 -4.72 11.46 4.31
C LYS A 133 -5.55 12.69 4.68
N HIS A 134 -4.90 13.84 4.85
CA HIS A 134 -5.60 15.09 5.08
C HIS A 134 -6.53 15.45 3.90
N ALA A 135 -6.05 15.37 2.67
CA ALA A 135 -6.86 15.66 1.50
C ALA A 135 -8.05 14.69 1.35
N PHE A 136 -7.91 13.41 1.75
CA PHE A 136 -9.01 12.46 1.76
C PHE A 136 -10.06 12.78 2.85
N GLU A 137 -9.64 13.32 3.99
CA GLU A 137 -10.57 13.78 5.04
C GLU A 137 -11.44 14.96 4.58
N GLU A 138 -10.85 15.86 3.81
CA GLU A 138 -11.56 17.05 3.29
C GLU A 138 -12.35 16.76 2.00
N SER A 139 -12.12 15.62 1.35
CA SER A 139 -12.77 15.26 0.10
C SER A 139 -14.22 14.81 0.30
N SER A 140 -15.11 15.20 -0.62
CA SER A 140 -16.48 14.67 -0.68
C SER A 140 -16.62 13.30 -1.35
N SER A 141 -15.63 12.88 -2.13
CA SER A 141 -15.67 11.65 -2.94
C SER A 141 -14.68 10.58 -2.50
N MET A 142 -13.68 10.94 -1.72
CA MET A 142 -12.67 10.05 -1.18
C MET A 142 -12.67 10.11 0.35
N SER A 143 -12.18 9.05 0.98
CA SER A 143 -12.05 8.98 2.44
C SER A 143 -10.80 8.23 2.84
N ASN A 144 -10.33 8.44 4.06
CA ASN A 144 -9.31 7.60 4.65
C ASN A 144 -9.80 6.16 4.78
N ALA A 145 -8.91 5.22 4.55
CA ALA A 145 -9.21 3.81 4.72
C ALA A 145 -9.17 3.42 6.20
N VAL A 146 -10.00 2.44 6.55
CA VAL A 146 -9.94 1.74 7.84
C VAL A 146 -9.29 0.38 7.66
N MET A 147 -8.69 -0.12 8.73
CA MET A 147 -8.13 -1.47 8.75
C MET A 147 -9.19 -2.50 8.38
N LYS A 148 -8.86 -3.38 7.44
CA LYS A 148 -9.65 -4.57 7.11
C LYS A 148 -8.85 -5.83 7.40
N SER A 149 -9.54 -6.89 7.78
CA SER A 149 -8.99 -8.23 7.83
C SER A 149 -9.91 -9.22 7.13
N LYS A 150 -9.31 -10.28 6.62
CA LYS A 150 -10.02 -11.37 5.96
C LYS A 150 -9.22 -12.65 6.10
N PHE A 151 -9.91 -13.76 6.43
CA PHE A 151 -9.27 -15.07 6.45
C PHE A 151 -8.82 -15.50 5.05
N HIS A 152 -7.57 -15.91 4.96
CA HIS A 152 -6.96 -16.35 3.71
C HIS A 152 -6.79 -17.87 3.72
N GLU A 153 -7.62 -18.57 2.96
CA GLU A 153 -7.70 -20.04 2.97
C GLU A 153 -6.36 -20.71 2.65
N VAL A 154 -5.60 -20.17 1.68
CA VAL A 154 -4.30 -20.74 1.28
C VAL A 154 -3.30 -20.74 2.44
N PHE A 155 -3.30 -19.72 3.27
CA PHE A 155 -2.35 -19.61 4.39
C PHE A 155 -2.92 -20.09 5.72
N GLY A 156 -4.24 -20.23 5.83
CA GLY A 156 -4.93 -20.64 7.05
C GLY A 156 -4.81 -19.62 8.18
N VAL A 157 -4.69 -18.32 7.85
CA VAL A 157 -4.54 -17.22 8.81
C VAL A 157 -5.31 -15.99 8.34
N GLU A 158 -5.62 -15.09 9.27
CA GLU A 158 -6.12 -13.76 8.94
C GLU A 158 -5.03 -12.94 8.25
N ILE A 159 -5.43 -12.19 7.20
CA ILE A 159 -4.60 -11.16 6.58
C ILE A 159 -5.26 -9.83 6.81
N ALA A 160 -4.51 -8.91 7.39
CA ALA A 160 -5.00 -7.58 7.70
C ALA A 160 -4.17 -6.51 6.97
N GLY A 161 -4.84 -5.42 6.60
CA GLY A 161 -4.19 -4.29 5.96
C GLY A 161 -5.08 -3.06 5.87
N CYS A 162 -4.43 -1.93 5.73
CA CYS A 162 -5.05 -0.65 5.49
C CYS A 162 -4.38 -0.03 4.26
N CYS A 163 -5.15 0.30 3.24
CA CYS A 163 -4.67 1.15 2.15
C CYS A 163 -4.69 2.62 2.60
N ASP A 164 -4.20 3.54 1.78
CA ASP A 164 -4.09 4.94 2.20
C ASP A 164 -5.45 5.66 2.12
N GLY A 165 -6.30 5.28 1.16
CA GLY A 165 -7.63 5.88 1.00
C GLY A 165 -8.62 4.98 0.27
N ILE A 166 -9.87 5.44 0.19
CA ILE A 166 -10.98 4.76 -0.50
C ILE A 166 -11.68 5.73 -1.44
N TYR A 167 -11.90 5.32 -2.68
CA TYR A 167 -12.75 5.97 -3.67
C TYR A 167 -13.83 5.01 -4.16
N ARG A 168 -15.10 5.25 -3.83
CA ARG A 168 -16.23 4.39 -4.26
C ARG A 168 -15.97 2.90 -4.00
N ASN A 169 -15.56 2.55 -2.79
CA ASN A 169 -15.14 1.20 -2.35
C ASN A 169 -13.83 0.68 -2.97
N ARG A 170 -13.19 1.41 -3.86
CA ARG A 170 -11.89 1.05 -4.42
C ARG A 170 -10.76 1.52 -3.51
N PRO A 171 -9.81 0.65 -3.16
CA PRO A 171 -8.65 1.06 -2.37
C PRO A 171 -7.75 2.00 -3.18
N ILE A 172 -7.21 3.00 -2.51
CA ILE A 172 -6.18 3.91 -3.03
C ILE A 172 -4.90 3.61 -2.28
N GLU A 173 -3.82 3.43 -3.00
CA GLU A 173 -2.48 3.25 -2.43
C GLU A 173 -1.54 4.32 -2.98
N VAL A 174 -0.89 5.05 -2.08
CA VAL A 174 0.07 6.11 -2.42
C VAL A 174 1.48 5.55 -2.35
N LYS A 175 2.27 5.77 -3.40
CA LYS A 175 3.68 5.37 -3.45
C LYS A 175 4.55 6.53 -3.88
N SER A 176 5.55 6.85 -3.09
CA SER A 176 6.50 7.90 -3.46
C SER A 176 7.74 7.35 -4.16
N VAL A 177 8.15 8.01 -5.24
CA VAL A 177 9.37 7.72 -6.00
C VAL A 177 10.26 8.94 -6.07
N THR A 178 11.56 8.76 -6.30
CA THR A 178 12.47 9.91 -6.41
C THR A 178 12.13 10.75 -7.64
N THR A 179 12.00 10.10 -8.80
CA THR A 179 11.61 10.73 -10.06
C THR A 179 10.54 9.90 -10.77
N LEU A 180 9.68 10.53 -11.56
CA LEU A 180 8.72 9.82 -12.44
C LEU A 180 9.37 9.33 -13.75
N GLY A 181 10.66 9.04 -13.76
CA GLY A 181 11.27 8.28 -14.85
C GLY A 181 10.60 6.92 -14.96
N SER A 182 10.34 6.46 -16.20
CA SER A 182 9.64 5.19 -16.45
C SER A 182 10.20 4.02 -15.65
N MET A 183 11.53 3.90 -15.56
CA MET A 183 12.17 2.83 -14.79
C MET A 183 11.86 2.85 -13.29
N ASN A 184 11.74 4.01 -12.66
CA ASN A 184 11.40 4.10 -11.23
C ASN A 184 9.93 3.73 -10.98
N VAL A 185 9.05 4.16 -11.85
CA VAL A 185 7.63 3.80 -11.81
C VAL A 185 7.48 2.30 -12.03
N LEU A 186 8.06 1.74 -13.10
CA LEU A 186 8.00 0.31 -13.41
C LEU A 186 8.55 -0.57 -12.26
N ARG A 187 9.69 -0.19 -11.69
CA ARG A 187 10.27 -0.90 -10.54
C ARG A 187 9.37 -0.85 -9.31
N THR A 188 8.71 0.29 -9.07
CA THR A 188 7.79 0.43 -7.93
C THR A 188 6.55 -0.44 -8.13
N LEU A 189 5.97 -0.46 -9.33
CA LEU A 189 4.86 -1.32 -9.68
C LEU A 189 5.25 -2.80 -9.57
N ALA A 190 6.35 -3.20 -10.18
CA ALA A 190 6.85 -4.57 -10.14
C ALA A 190 7.18 -5.05 -8.71
N LYS A 191 7.73 -4.19 -7.87
CA LYS A 191 8.07 -4.53 -6.48
C LYS A 191 6.83 -4.73 -5.60
N ASN A 192 5.76 -4.01 -5.87
CA ASN A 192 4.61 -3.96 -4.98
C ASN A 192 3.34 -4.63 -5.56
N TRP A 193 3.40 -5.23 -6.75
CA TRP A 193 2.20 -5.74 -7.42
C TRP A 193 1.45 -6.79 -6.61
N PHE A 194 2.13 -7.65 -5.85
CA PHE A 194 1.49 -8.59 -4.94
C PHE A 194 0.74 -7.89 -3.80
N GLN A 195 1.26 -6.79 -3.29
CA GLN A 195 0.56 -5.97 -2.30
C GLN A 195 -0.70 -5.36 -2.91
N PHE A 196 -0.63 -4.86 -4.14
CA PHE A 196 -1.79 -4.31 -4.85
C PHE A 196 -2.84 -5.39 -5.14
N ALA A 197 -2.43 -6.57 -5.57
CA ALA A 197 -3.32 -7.71 -5.74
C ALA A 197 -3.97 -8.14 -4.41
N ALA A 198 -3.23 -8.07 -3.30
CA ALA A 198 -3.75 -8.35 -1.98
C ALA A 198 -4.78 -7.32 -1.53
N TYR A 199 -4.61 -6.04 -1.86
CA TYR A 199 -5.67 -5.04 -1.64
C TYR A 199 -6.92 -5.34 -2.48
N ASN A 200 -6.76 -5.72 -3.76
CA ASN A 200 -7.90 -6.13 -4.56
C ASN A 200 -8.65 -7.32 -3.91
N TRP A 201 -7.93 -8.35 -3.46
CA TRP A 201 -8.52 -9.50 -2.77
C TRP A 201 -9.24 -9.09 -1.47
N LEU A 202 -8.63 -8.19 -0.68
CA LEU A 202 -9.15 -7.77 0.63
C LEU A 202 -10.37 -6.85 0.50
N TYR A 203 -10.35 -5.92 -0.44
CA TYR A 203 -11.39 -4.91 -0.64
C TYR A 203 -12.43 -5.30 -1.69
N GLY A 204 -12.15 -6.30 -2.54
CA GLY A 204 -13.03 -6.75 -3.61
C GLY A 204 -13.01 -5.86 -4.87
N HIS A 205 -12.10 -4.89 -4.91
CA HIS A 205 -11.98 -3.93 -6.02
C HIS A 205 -10.52 -3.65 -6.35
N SER A 206 -10.23 -3.49 -7.63
CA SER A 206 -8.89 -3.14 -8.10
C SER A 206 -8.41 -1.81 -7.53
N PRO A 207 -7.20 -1.77 -6.95
CA PRO A 207 -6.67 -0.56 -6.35
C PRO A 207 -6.33 0.50 -7.41
N ILE A 208 -6.48 1.77 -7.01
CA ILE A 208 -5.91 2.93 -7.68
C ILE A 208 -4.57 3.20 -7.02
N ILE A 209 -3.53 3.30 -7.82
CA ILE A 209 -2.16 3.52 -7.32
C ILE A 209 -1.75 4.93 -7.71
N ALA A 210 -1.56 5.79 -6.71
CA ALA A 210 -1.06 7.15 -6.88
C ALA A 210 0.46 7.16 -6.68
N ILE A 211 1.23 7.34 -7.75
CA ILE A 211 2.68 7.41 -7.70
C ILE A 211 3.09 8.87 -7.68
N VAL A 212 3.72 9.30 -6.59
CA VAL A 212 4.10 10.69 -6.35
C VAL A 212 5.61 10.87 -6.47
N CYS A 213 6.02 11.79 -7.31
CA CYS A 213 7.44 12.18 -7.43
C CYS A 213 7.87 13.05 -6.25
N ARG A 214 8.84 12.61 -5.46
CA ARG A 214 9.38 13.38 -4.32
C ARG A 214 10.12 14.65 -4.73
N GLU A 215 10.59 14.72 -5.99
CA GLU A 215 11.33 15.89 -6.49
C GLU A 215 10.41 16.96 -7.07
N SER A 216 9.31 16.60 -7.71
CA SER A 216 8.42 17.54 -8.39
C SER A 216 7.02 17.63 -7.80
N LEU A 217 6.61 16.69 -6.95
CA LEU A 217 5.26 16.45 -6.47
C LEU A 217 4.23 16.19 -7.59
N ASN A 218 4.70 15.77 -8.75
CA ASN A 218 3.82 15.29 -9.80
C ASN A 218 3.24 13.93 -9.43
N ILE A 219 1.96 13.76 -9.70
CA ILE A 219 1.20 12.54 -9.43
C ILE A 219 0.94 11.82 -10.75
N GLU A 220 1.20 10.54 -10.78
CA GLU A 220 0.81 9.64 -11.84
C GLU A 220 -0.09 8.56 -11.30
N LEU A 221 -1.19 8.29 -11.99
CA LEU A 221 -2.18 7.29 -11.57
C LEU A 221 -2.10 6.05 -12.45
N VAL A 222 -2.17 4.90 -11.79
CA VAL A 222 -2.17 3.58 -12.42
C VAL A 222 -3.21 2.71 -11.73
N GLU A 223 -3.84 1.81 -12.45
CA GLU A 223 -4.73 0.78 -11.90
C GLU A 223 -4.14 -0.60 -12.09
N LEU A 224 -4.37 -1.49 -11.11
CA LEU A 224 -4.14 -2.91 -11.27
C LEU A 224 -5.28 -3.52 -12.09
N GLU A 225 -4.98 -4.40 -13.05
CA GLU A 225 -5.97 -5.18 -13.77
C GLU A 225 -6.61 -6.24 -12.87
N SER A 226 -7.89 -6.54 -13.08
CA SER A 226 -8.67 -7.38 -12.17
C SER A 226 -8.21 -8.84 -12.10
N ASP A 227 -7.67 -9.37 -13.19
CA ASP A 227 -7.15 -10.73 -13.31
C ASP A 227 -5.84 -10.97 -12.53
N MET A 228 -5.15 -9.89 -12.16
CA MET A 228 -3.91 -9.99 -11.39
C MET A 228 -4.12 -10.64 -10.01
N VAL A 229 -5.34 -10.61 -9.46
CA VAL A 229 -5.64 -11.31 -8.20
C VAL A 229 -5.53 -12.82 -8.37
N GLU A 230 -6.06 -13.37 -9.46
CA GLU A 230 -5.99 -14.81 -9.72
C GLU A 230 -4.55 -15.27 -9.91
N ILE A 231 -3.74 -14.45 -10.60
CA ILE A 231 -2.31 -14.69 -10.77
C ILE A 231 -1.61 -14.68 -9.40
N ALA A 232 -1.93 -13.70 -8.55
CA ALA A 232 -1.37 -13.61 -7.20
C ALA A 232 -1.78 -14.82 -6.34
N MET A 233 -3.04 -15.24 -6.37
CA MET A 233 -3.54 -16.39 -5.62
C MET A 233 -2.80 -17.68 -6.00
N ARG A 234 -2.54 -17.91 -7.28
CA ARG A 234 -1.73 -19.03 -7.74
C ARG A 234 -0.29 -19.00 -7.21
N ASN A 235 0.34 -17.82 -7.27
CA ASN A 235 1.70 -17.66 -6.73
C ASN A 235 1.73 -17.86 -5.20
N TRP A 236 0.76 -17.33 -4.46
CA TRP A 236 0.67 -17.52 -3.01
C TRP A 236 0.46 -18.99 -2.63
N SER A 237 -0.33 -19.74 -3.39
CA SER A 237 -0.46 -21.19 -3.22
C SER A 237 0.89 -21.91 -3.35
N GLN A 238 1.68 -21.56 -4.36
CA GLN A 238 3.00 -22.15 -4.54
C GLN A 238 3.97 -21.76 -3.42
N TRP A 239 3.98 -20.48 -3.03
CA TRP A 239 4.80 -20.03 -1.92
C TRP A 239 4.43 -20.76 -0.62
N ASN A 240 3.15 -20.97 -0.38
CA ASN A 240 2.71 -21.73 0.79
C ASN A 240 3.18 -23.18 0.74
N SER A 241 3.09 -23.85 -0.40
CA SER A 241 3.60 -25.22 -0.59
C SER A 241 5.11 -25.30 -0.36
N GLN A 242 5.88 -24.35 -0.90
CA GLN A 242 7.33 -24.26 -0.68
C GLN A 242 7.67 -24.02 0.80
N ILE A 243 6.91 -23.14 1.48
CA ILE A 243 7.11 -22.84 2.90
C ILE A 243 6.77 -24.05 3.78
N ALA A 244 5.75 -24.83 3.40
CA ALA A 244 5.34 -26.04 4.09
C ALA A 244 6.25 -27.25 3.80
N GLY A 245 7.14 -27.15 2.82
CA GLY A 245 7.98 -28.28 2.38
C GLY A 245 7.22 -29.34 1.58
N THR A 246 6.00 -29.02 1.11
CA THR A 246 5.21 -29.89 0.24
C THR A 246 5.54 -29.61 -1.22
N LYS A 247 5.48 -30.64 -2.09
CA LYS A 247 5.64 -30.40 -3.53
C LYS A 247 4.48 -29.54 -4.02
N PRO A 248 4.75 -28.47 -4.80
CA PRO A 248 3.66 -27.71 -5.43
C PRO A 248 2.86 -28.64 -6.34
N ASP A 249 1.55 -28.43 -6.36
CA ASP A 249 0.69 -29.14 -7.30
C ASP A 249 1.13 -28.77 -8.74
N ALA A 250 1.55 -29.76 -9.51
CA ALA A 250 2.18 -29.58 -10.81
C ALA A 250 1.25 -29.02 -11.90
N THR A 251 -0.01 -28.77 -11.57
CA THR A 251 -1.03 -28.31 -12.52
C THR A 251 -1.05 -26.81 -12.77
N ILE A 252 -0.22 -26.01 -12.07
CA ILE A 252 -0.24 -24.55 -12.20
C ILE A 252 1.10 -24.06 -12.78
N PRO A 253 1.20 -23.75 -14.09
CA PRO A 253 2.41 -23.17 -14.65
C PRO A 253 2.62 -21.76 -14.12
N VAL A 254 3.78 -21.50 -13.52
CA VAL A 254 4.21 -20.18 -13.08
C VAL A 254 5.26 -19.64 -14.02
N SER A 255 4.95 -18.54 -14.61
CA SER A 255 5.91 -17.67 -15.26
C SER A 255 5.99 -16.37 -14.49
N THR A 256 6.91 -16.28 -13.54
CA THR A 256 7.31 -15.00 -12.91
C THR A 256 8.17 -14.15 -13.85
N GLU A 257 8.71 -14.73 -14.92
CA GLU A 257 9.59 -14.03 -15.87
C GLU A 257 8.83 -13.20 -16.90
N SER A 258 7.56 -13.49 -17.16
CA SER A 258 6.80 -12.78 -18.21
C SER A 258 6.23 -11.42 -17.80
N ILE A 259 6.29 -11.05 -16.52
CA ILE A 259 5.78 -9.76 -16.04
C ILE A 259 6.82 -8.63 -16.17
N LEU A 260 8.10 -8.95 -16.34
CA LEU A 260 9.18 -7.97 -16.30
C LEU A 260 9.82 -7.65 -17.66
N VAL A 261 9.51 -8.40 -18.73
CA VAL A 261 10.20 -8.20 -20.03
C VAL A 261 9.20 -8.33 -21.16
N LYS A 262 8.68 -7.24 -21.64
CA LYS A 262 8.46 -6.94 -23.06
C LYS A 262 8.59 -5.44 -23.29
#